data_946a48bcb235e2652531638d817a0941
#
_entry.id   946a48bcb235e2652531638d817a0941
#
_cell.length_a   1.000
_cell.length_b   1.000
_cell.length_c   1.000
_cell.angle_alpha   90.00
_cell.angle_beta   90.00
_cell.angle_gamma   90.00
#
_symmetry.space_group_name_H-M   'P 1'
#
loop_
_entity.id
_entity.type
_entity.pdbx_description
1 polymer ?
#
loop_
_entity_poly.entity_id
_entity_poly.type
_entity_poly.pdbx_seq_one_letter_code
_entity_poly.pdbx_strand_id
1 'polypeptide(L)'
;MMDAPVSTPPQRVVSLVPSVTESLFELGVGDRVIGITDYCVHPAEQVARLPRIGGTKNPDVEQIIALRPDLVIANQEENREADVVALQAAGLPVWVTFPKTVREAFNLLWNIMYVFDEPSMVERIRSTEWLCDWLERMEQPECKVFVPIWSDPLMTFNADTFAHDVLRVCGGTNVFADRERLYPLAADLGQAEPLSADDPRAVGRDTRYPRVTLAEVEAAQPDVILLPSEPFAFNASHIPVFAALDIPAARNQNIRLVDGSLLTWHGTRLARALNTLPNLLCPSKSEV
;
A
#
# COMPACT_ATOMS: atom_id res chain seq x y z
N MET A 1 3.17 -6.90 -14.70
CA MET A 1 1.72 -6.76 -14.38
C MET A 1 0.94 -7.52 -15.43
N MET A 2 -0.02 -8.36 -15.08
CA MET A 2 -0.82 -9.08 -16.07
C MET A 2 -1.82 -8.11 -16.72
N ASP A 3 -2.01 -8.23 -18.03
CA ASP A 3 -3.02 -7.46 -18.75
C ASP A 3 -4.43 -7.82 -18.27
N ALA A 4 -5.36 -6.88 -18.35
CA ALA A 4 -6.73 -7.13 -17.95
C ALA A 4 -7.36 -8.18 -18.90
N PRO A 5 -8.09 -9.18 -18.38
CA PRO A 5 -8.60 -10.31 -19.17
C PRO A 5 -9.92 -9.96 -19.92
N VAL A 6 -10.03 -8.75 -20.44
CA VAL A 6 -11.23 -8.26 -21.15
C VAL A 6 -10.85 -7.65 -22.49
N SER A 7 -11.70 -7.86 -23.51
CA SER A 7 -11.51 -7.34 -24.87
C SER A 7 -12.39 -6.12 -25.19
N THR A 8 -13.32 -5.80 -24.31
CA THR A 8 -14.22 -4.64 -24.42
C THR A 8 -14.29 -3.92 -23.09
N PRO A 9 -14.54 -2.60 -23.07
CA PRO A 9 -14.63 -1.83 -21.84
C PRO A 9 -15.68 -2.40 -20.89
N PRO A 10 -15.30 -2.76 -19.64
CA PRO A 10 -16.22 -3.37 -18.69
C PRO A 10 -17.31 -2.40 -18.26
N GLN A 11 -18.53 -2.94 -18.02
CA GLN A 11 -19.70 -2.17 -17.59
C GLN A 11 -20.19 -2.59 -16.20
N ARG A 12 -19.72 -3.73 -15.70
CA ARG A 12 -20.16 -4.32 -14.43
C ARG A 12 -18.95 -4.81 -13.64
N VAL A 13 -18.37 -3.94 -12.83
CA VAL A 13 -17.10 -4.19 -12.14
C VAL A 13 -17.33 -4.51 -10.68
N VAL A 14 -16.73 -5.57 -10.19
CA VAL A 14 -16.53 -5.79 -8.74
C VAL A 14 -15.10 -5.47 -8.40
N SER A 15 -14.89 -4.58 -7.43
CA SER A 15 -13.55 -4.22 -6.95
C SER A 15 -13.30 -4.79 -5.56
N LEU A 16 -12.27 -5.65 -5.46
CA LEU A 16 -11.83 -6.26 -4.20
C LEU A 16 -10.72 -5.44 -3.52
N VAL A 17 -10.36 -4.27 -4.10
CA VAL A 17 -9.19 -3.47 -3.71
C VAL A 17 -9.61 -2.04 -3.38
N PRO A 18 -9.48 -1.58 -2.12
CA PRO A 18 -9.91 -0.25 -1.69
C PRO A 18 -9.29 0.89 -2.51
N SER A 19 -7.98 0.86 -2.75
CA SER A 19 -7.26 1.88 -3.51
C SER A 19 -7.67 1.93 -4.99
N VAL A 20 -7.98 0.77 -5.60
CA VAL A 20 -8.51 0.70 -6.97
C VAL A 20 -9.95 1.20 -7.01
N THR A 21 -10.78 0.85 -6.03
CA THR A 21 -12.14 1.38 -5.91
C THR A 21 -12.13 2.90 -5.91
N GLU A 22 -11.33 3.54 -5.05
CA GLU A 22 -11.18 4.99 -5.04
C GLU A 22 -10.75 5.52 -6.42
N SER A 23 -9.77 4.87 -7.05
CA SER A 23 -9.26 5.27 -8.35
C SER A 23 -10.34 5.22 -9.44
N LEU A 24 -11.18 4.18 -9.49
CA LEU A 24 -12.27 4.08 -10.46
C LEU A 24 -13.28 5.23 -10.32
N PHE A 25 -13.62 5.60 -9.08
CA PHE A 25 -14.52 6.74 -8.84
C PHE A 25 -13.87 8.07 -9.21
N GLU A 26 -12.64 8.28 -8.76
CA GLU A 26 -11.93 9.52 -9.01
C GLU A 26 -11.56 9.72 -10.49
N LEU A 27 -11.43 8.65 -11.26
CA LEU A 27 -11.19 8.68 -12.70
C LEU A 27 -12.48 8.72 -13.55
N GLY A 28 -13.66 8.73 -12.91
CA GLY A 28 -14.93 8.96 -13.59
C GLY A 28 -15.64 7.71 -14.10
N VAL A 29 -15.22 6.50 -13.71
CA VAL A 29 -15.85 5.22 -14.09
C VAL A 29 -16.48 4.47 -12.92
N GLY A 30 -16.69 5.17 -11.80
CA GLY A 30 -17.29 4.61 -10.60
C GLY A 30 -18.75 4.13 -10.77
N ASP A 31 -19.48 4.64 -11.74
CA ASP A 31 -20.83 4.21 -12.10
C ASP A 31 -20.89 2.76 -12.63
N ARG A 32 -19.76 2.24 -13.11
CA ARG A 32 -19.61 0.84 -13.55
C ARG A 32 -19.35 -0.12 -12.38
N VAL A 33 -19.07 0.38 -11.17
CA VAL A 33 -18.80 -0.44 -9.99
C VAL A 33 -20.12 -0.92 -9.38
N ILE A 34 -20.30 -2.24 -9.28
CA ILE A 34 -21.53 -2.88 -8.80
C ILE A 34 -21.36 -3.65 -7.48
N GLY A 35 -20.13 -3.80 -6.98
CA GLY A 35 -19.83 -4.47 -5.72
C GLY A 35 -18.41 -4.14 -5.24
N ILE A 36 -18.26 -3.99 -3.92
CA ILE A 36 -17.01 -3.57 -3.29
C ILE A 36 -16.81 -4.27 -1.94
N THR A 37 -15.58 -4.31 -1.44
CA THR A 37 -15.30 -4.85 -0.10
C THR A 37 -15.75 -3.89 1.02
N ASP A 38 -15.81 -4.39 2.26
CA ASP A 38 -16.12 -3.60 3.45
C ASP A 38 -15.08 -2.49 3.71
N TYR A 39 -13.85 -2.68 3.21
CA TYR A 39 -12.76 -1.73 3.35
C TYR A 39 -12.72 -0.64 2.27
N CYS A 40 -13.57 -0.71 1.24
CA CYS A 40 -13.71 0.33 0.23
C CYS A 40 -14.54 1.50 0.79
N VAL A 41 -13.88 2.39 1.54
CA VAL A 41 -14.53 3.49 2.26
C VAL A 41 -14.44 4.83 1.54
N HIS A 42 -13.72 4.91 0.45
CA HIS A 42 -13.56 6.12 -0.36
C HIS A 42 -13.95 5.90 -1.82
N PRO A 43 -14.56 6.94 -2.44
CA PRO A 43 -15.10 8.18 -1.87
C PRO A 43 -16.39 7.91 -1.06
N ALA A 44 -16.47 8.38 0.18
CA ALA A 44 -17.45 7.91 1.16
C ALA A 44 -18.92 7.96 0.71
N GLU A 45 -19.37 9.07 0.11
CA GLU A 45 -20.77 9.23 -0.31
C GLU A 45 -21.16 8.30 -1.47
N GLN A 46 -20.24 8.08 -2.42
CA GLN A 46 -20.48 7.27 -3.61
C GLN A 46 -20.47 5.78 -3.31
N VAL A 47 -19.51 5.31 -2.48
CA VAL A 47 -19.39 3.90 -2.12
C VAL A 47 -20.42 3.44 -1.06
N ALA A 48 -21.04 4.39 -0.32
CA ALA A 48 -22.00 4.06 0.74
C ALA A 48 -23.22 3.27 0.25
N ARG A 49 -23.59 3.40 -1.02
CA ARG A 49 -24.77 2.77 -1.62
C ARG A 49 -24.49 1.46 -2.35
N LEU A 50 -23.23 1.08 -2.46
CA LEU A 50 -22.84 -0.11 -3.20
C LEU A 50 -22.98 -1.38 -2.35
N PRO A 51 -23.33 -2.51 -2.97
CA PRO A 51 -23.32 -3.82 -2.33
C PRO A 51 -21.96 -4.13 -1.74
N ARG A 52 -21.94 -4.57 -0.47
CA ARG A 52 -20.74 -5.04 0.23
C ARG A 52 -20.62 -6.56 0.05
N ILE A 53 -19.45 -6.99 -0.40
CA ILE A 53 -19.17 -8.40 -0.71
C ILE A 53 -18.17 -9.00 0.29
N GLY A 54 -18.15 -8.51 1.53
CA GLY A 54 -17.22 -8.96 2.58
C GLY A 54 -15.86 -8.29 2.57
N GLY A 55 -14.91 -8.87 3.30
CA GLY A 55 -13.57 -8.33 3.44
C GLY A 55 -12.62 -8.67 2.29
N THR A 56 -11.46 -7.99 2.21
CA THR A 56 -10.44 -8.26 1.18
C THR A 56 -9.87 -9.69 1.27
N LYS A 57 -9.72 -10.23 2.49
CA LYS A 57 -9.21 -11.59 2.74
C LYS A 57 -10.29 -12.66 2.85
N ASN A 58 -11.56 -12.29 2.85
CA ASN A 58 -12.71 -13.19 2.98
C ASN A 58 -13.93 -12.62 2.24
N PRO A 59 -13.84 -12.41 0.91
CA PRO A 59 -14.96 -11.96 0.11
C PRO A 59 -16.04 -13.05 0.01
N ASP A 60 -17.28 -12.64 -0.15
CA ASP A 60 -18.39 -13.54 -0.46
C ASP A 60 -18.38 -13.88 -1.96
N VAL A 61 -17.69 -14.97 -2.29
CA VAL A 61 -17.51 -15.46 -3.67
C VAL A 61 -18.87 -15.75 -4.33
N GLU A 62 -19.84 -16.32 -3.60
CA GLU A 62 -21.16 -16.62 -4.13
C GLU A 62 -21.93 -15.35 -4.50
N GLN A 63 -21.87 -14.33 -3.66
CA GLN A 63 -22.47 -13.04 -3.92
C GLN A 63 -21.83 -12.36 -5.13
N ILE A 64 -20.48 -12.43 -5.28
CA ILE A 64 -19.78 -11.89 -6.43
C ILE A 64 -20.25 -12.56 -7.71
N ILE A 65 -20.37 -13.90 -7.73
CA ILE A 65 -20.87 -14.67 -8.87
C ILE A 65 -22.34 -14.27 -9.20
N ALA A 66 -23.17 -14.09 -8.17
CA ALA A 66 -24.58 -13.70 -8.35
C ALA A 66 -24.71 -12.27 -8.96
N LEU A 67 -23.77 -11.38 -8.69
CA LEU A 67 -23.71 -10.03 -9.30
C LEU A 67 -23.42 -10.09 -10.79
N ARG A 68 -22.87 -11.18 -11.33
CA ARG A 68 -22.48 -11.35 -12.75
C ARG A 68 -21.63 -10.19 -13.27
N PRO A 69 -20.47 -9.91 -12.67
CA PRO A 69 -19.58 -8.88 -13.18
C PRO A 69 -18.97 -9.32 -14.51
N ASP A 70 -18.65 -8.35 -15.37
CA ASP A 70 -17.84 -8.56 -16.57
C ASP A 70 -16.34 -8.31 -16.31
N LEU A 71 -16.00 -7.78 -15.11
CA LEU A 71 -14.64 -7.72 -14.60
C LEU A 71 -14.63 -7.75 -13.07
N VAL A 72 -13.76 -8.57 -12.48
CA VAL A 72 -13.37 -8.51 -11.06
C VAL A 72 -11.94 -7.99 -10.98
N ILE A 73 -11.70 -6.95 -10.18
CA ILE A 73 -10.35 -6.43 -9.94
C ILE A 73 -9.89 -6.87 -8.56
N ALA A 74 -8.75 -7.56 -8.52
CA ALA A 74 -8.12 -8.08 -7.32
C ALA A 74 -6.66 -7.60 -7.21
N ASN A 75 -6.06 -7.75 -6.03
CA ASN A 75 -4.65 -7.48 -5.78
C ASN A 75 -3.99 -8.67 -5.08
N GLN A 76 -2.78 -8.99 -5.47
CA GLN A 76 -2.05 -10.14 -4.96
C GLN A 76 -1.75 -10.03 -3.45
N GLU A 77 -1.53 -8.84 -2.92
CA GLU A 77 -1.30 -8.63 -1.49
C GLU A 77 -2.59 -8.67 -0.67
N GLU A 78 -3.67 -8.12 -1.21
CA GLU A 78 -4.90 -7.92 -0.45
C GLU A 78 -5.85 -9.12 -0.51
N ASN A 79 -5.85 -9.86 -1.62
CA ASN A 79 -6.78 -10.95 -1.82
C ASN A 79 -6.09 -12.32 -1.71
N ARG A 80 -6.85 -13.35 -1.32
CA ARG A 80 -6.32 -14.71 -1.26
C ARG A 80 -6.36 -15.35 -2.64
N GLU A 81 -5.31 -16.05 -3.01
CA GLU A 81 -5.22 -16.80 -4.26
C GLU A 81 -6.41 -17.77 -4.44
N ALA A 82 -6.82 -18.45 -3.37
CA ALA A 82 -7.94 -19.38 -3.40
C ALA A 82 -9.25 -18.72 -3.84
N ASP A 83 -9.52 -17.47 -3.42
CA ASP A 83 -10.73 -16.73 -3.81
C ASP A 83 -10.65 -16.32 -5.28
N VAL A 84 -9.47 -15.88 -5.73
CA VAL A 84 -9.22 -15.57 -7.16
C VAL A 84 -9.44 -16.79 -8.04
N VAL A 85 -8.87 -17.94 -7.66
CA VAL A 85 -9.06 -19.21 -8.39
C VAL A 85 -10.53 -19.63 -8.43
N ALA A 86 -11.26 -19.48 -7.34
CA ALA A 86 -12.70 -19.81 -7.28
C ALA A 86 -13.53 -18.93 -8.23
N LEU A 87 -13.25 -17.62 -8.30
CA LEU A 87 -13.92 -16.69 -9.21
C LEU A 87 -13.60 -17.02 -10.67
N GLN A 88 -12.34 -17.33 -11.00
CA GLN A 88 -11.92 -17.76 -12.34
C GLN A 88 -12.55 -19.09 -12.75
N ALA A 89 -12.65 -20.05 -11.83
CA ALA A 89 -13.31 -21.35 -12.06
C ALA A 89 -14.82 -21.17 -12.32
N ALA A 90 -15.44 -20.12 -11.78
CA ALA A 90 -16.83 -19.74 -12.08
C ALA A 90 -16.97 -19.01 -13.43
N GLY A 91 -15.88 -18.84 -14.21
CA GLY A 91 -15.89 -18.21 -15.51
C GLY A 91 -15.85 -16.69 -15.50
N LEU A 92 -15.56 -16.05 -14.37
CA LEU A 92 -15.46 -14.60 -14.26
C LEU A 92 -14.07 -14.11 -14.73
N PRO A 93 -13.98 -13.01 -15.50
CA PRO A 93 -12.73 -12.35 -15.80
C PRO A 93 -12.17 -11.70 -14.51
N VAL A 94 -11.00 -12.15 -14.03
CA VAL A 94 -10.35 -11.58 -12.84
C VAL A 94 -9.02 -10.96 -13.23
N TRP A 95 -8.90 -9.66 -13.01
CA TRP A 95 -7.66 -8.91 -13.20
C TRP A 95 -6.93 -8.79 -11.87
N VAL A 96 -5.82 -9.51 -11.73
CA VAL A 96 -4.97 -9.46 -10.53
C VAL A 96 -3.88 -8.42 -10.71
N THR A 97 -3.87 -7.41 -9.87
CA THR A 97 -2.87 -6.32 -9.86
C THR A 97 -1.83 -6.55 -8.76
N PHE A 98 -0.62 -6.02 -8.94
CA PHE A 98 0.41 -6.05 -7.91
C PHE A 98 1.48 -4.98 -8.15
N PRO A 99 1.17 -3.68 -8.00
CA PRO A 99 2.18 -2.64 -8.10
C PRO A 99 3.05 -2.61 -6.84
N LYS A 100 4.37 -2.74 -7.00
CA LYS A 100 5.38 -2.65 -5.94
C LYS A 100 6.09 -1.30 -5.91
N THR A 101 5.96 -0.51 -6.97
CA THR A 101 6.60 0.80 -7.12
C THR A 101 5.58 1.85 -7.52
N VAL A 102 5.92 3.11 -7.29
CA VAL A 102 5.13 4.27 -7.73
C VAL A 102 4.96 4.25 -9.26
N ARG A 103 6.01 3.85 -10.00
CA ARG A 103 5.93 3.72 -11.48
C ARG A 103 4.98 2.61 -11.91
N GLU A 104 4.98 1.48 -11.22
CA GLU A 104 4.01 0.41 -11.50
C GLU A 104 2.57 0.82 -11.13
N ALA A 105 2.39 1.65 -10.11
CA ALA A 105 1.08 2.21 -9.80
C ALA A 105 0.60 3.19 -10.88
N PHE A 106 1.46 4.00 -11.47
CA PHE A 106 1.11 4.78 -12.68
C PHE A 106 0.77 3.88 -13.87
N ASN A 107 1.53 2.81 -14.10
CA ASN A 107 1.20 1.84 -15.15
C ASN A 107 -0.17 1.19 -14.92
N LEU A 108 -0.56 0.93 -13.65
CA LEU A 108 -1.90 0.46 -13.33
C LEU A 108 -2.97 1.51 -13.70
N LEU A 109 -2.76 2.79 -13.39
CA LEU A 109 -3.69 3.86 -13.75
C LEU A 109 -3.85 3.99 -15.27
N TRP A 110 -2.75 3.93 -16.03
CA TRP A 110 -2.78 3.92 -17.49
C TRP A 110 -3.53 2.69 -18.04
N ASN A 111 -3.30 1.52 -17.46
CA ASN A 111 -4.03 0.31 -17.85
C ASN A 111 -5.53 0.41 -17.52
N ILE A 112 -5.92 1.00 -16.41
CA ILE A 112 -7.33 1.30 -16.10
C ILE A 112 -7.90 2.18 -17.22
N MET A 113 -7.23 3.28 -17.59
CA MET A 113 -7.68 4.15 -18.67
C MET A 113 -7.93 3.38 -19.99
N TYR A 114 -6.97 2.54 -20.40
CA TYR A 114 -7.10 1.72 -21.63
C TYR A 114 -8.22 0.68 -21.55
N VAL A 115 -8.34 -0.02 -20.42
CA VAL A 115 -9.35 -1.06 -20.19
C VAL A 115 -10.76 -0.48 -20.21
N PHE A 116 -10.93 0.71 -19.66
CA PHE A 116 -12.22 1.38 -19.57
C PHE A 116 -12.53 2.27 -20.79
N ASP A 117 -11.58 2.43 -21.70
CA ASP A 117 -11.65 3.33 -22.88
C ASP A 117 -12.06 4.76 -22.47
N GLU A 118 -11.37 5.32 -21.45
CA GLU A 118 -11.72 6.60 -20.85
C GLU A 118 -10.57 7.60 -20.95
N PRO A 119 -10.42 8.28 -22.11
CA PRO A 119 -9.30 9.20 -22.36
C PRO A 119 -9.33 10.47 -21.48
N SER A 120 -10.44 10.79 -20.82
CA SER A 120 -10.53 11.94 -19.90
C SER A 120 -9.62 11.78 -18.67
N MET A 121 -9.17 10.55 -18.35
CA MET A 121 -8.24 10.25 -17.28
C MET A 121 -6.81 10.78 -17.53
N VAL A 122 -6.43 11.02 -18.78
CA VAL A 122 -5.05 11.35 -19.20
C VAL A 122 -4.48 12.55 -18.42
N GLU A 123 -5.21 13.65 -18.36
CA GLU A 123 -4.71 14.88 -17.71
C GLU A 123 -4.43 14.65 -16.21
N ARG A 124 -5.31 13.95 -15.54
CA ARG A 124 -5.18 13.67 -14.10
C ARG A 124 -4.00 12.73 -13.80
N ILE A 125 -3.83 11.68 -14.60
CA ILE A 125 -2.70 10.76 -14.44
C ILE A 125 -1.39 11.51 -14.70
N ARG A 126 -1.29 12.25 -15.80
CA ARG A 126 -0.08 13.00 -16.18
C ARG A 126 0.31 14.08 -15.18
N SER A 127 -0.64 14.79 -14.60
CA SER A 127 -0.34 15.81 -13.58
C SER A 127 0.30 15.21 -12.34
N THR A 128 -0.15 14.00 -11.94
CA THR A 128 0.43 13.28 -10.80
C THR A 128 1.81 12.68 -11.14
N GLU A 129 1.99 12.15 -12.36
CA GLU A 129 3.29 11.68 -12.84
C GLU A 129 4.31 12.82 -12.89
N TRP A 130 3.90 13.99 -13.38
CA TRP A 130 4.77 15.16 -13.41
C TRP A 130 5.24 15.59 -12.02
N LEU A 131 4.35 15.56 -11.02
CA LEU A 131 4.72 15.82 -9.62
C LEU A 131 5.73 14.78 -9.10
N CYS A 132 5.52 13.50 -9.42
CA CYS A 132 6.46 12.42 -9.08
C CYS A 132 7.84 12.68 -9.70
N ASP A 133 7.89 12.96 -11.01
CA ASP A 133 9.14 13.26 -11.73
C ASP A 133 9.86 14.48 -11.15
N TRP A 134 9.11 15.47 -10.71
CA TRP A 134 9.67 16.66 -10.09
C TRP A 134 10.30 16.35 -8.72
N LEU A 135 9.61 15.57 -7.88
CA LEU A 135 10.12 15.14 -6.57
C LEU A 135 11.39 14.29 -6.71
N GLU A 136 11.41 13.33 -7.67
CA GLU A 136 12.59 12.48 -7.91
C GLU A 136 13.82 13.24 -8.41
N ARG A 137 13.65 14.42 -9.03
CA ARG A 137 14.75 15.27 -9.49
C ARG A 137 15.26 16.27 -8.45
N MET A 138 14.49 16.49 -7.40
CA MET A 138 14.92 17.39 -6.34
C MET A 138 16.01 16.73 -5.49
N GLU A 139 17.13 17.44 -5.32
CA GLU A 139 18.10 17.08 -4.29
C GLU A 139 17.47 17.36 -2.93
N GLN A 140 17.21 16.28 -2.19
CA GLN A 140 16.69 16.37 -0.83
C GLN A 140 17.76 15.89 0.15
N PRO A 141 17.86 16.50 1.36
CA PRO A 141 18.73 15.97 2.39
C PRO A 141 18.30 14.57 2.76
N GLU A 142 19.24 13.69 3.07
CA GLU A 142 18.93 12.35 3.56
C GLU A 142 18.06 12.46 4.82
N CYS A 143 16.92 11.76 4.82
CA CYS A 143 15.98 11.70 5.92
C CYS A 143 15.71 10.23 6.25
N LYS A 144 16.25 9.74 7.34
CA LYS A 144 16.08 8.36 7.82
C LYS A 144 14.69 8.19 8.43
N VAL A 145 13.90 7.28 7.85
CA VAL A 145 12.50 7.09 8.23
C VAL A 145 12.26 5.69 8.73
N PHE A 146 11.58 5.57 9.86
CA PHE A 146 11.01 4.33 10.35
C PHE A 146 9.48 4.39 10.27
N VAL A 147 8.87 3.32 9.75
CA VAL A 147 7.41 3.17 9.70
C VAL A 147 7.03 1.80 10.24
N PRO A 148 6.50 1.69 11.46
CA PRO A 148 5.93 0.45 11.94
C PRO A 148 4.57 0.20 11.24
N ILE A 149 4.30 -1.06 10.88
CA ILE A 149 3.02 -1.48 10.28
C ILE A 149 2.20 -2.36 11.23
N TRP A 150 2.80 -2.84 12.30
CA TRP A 150 2.17 -3.65 13.35
C TRP A 150 2.87 -3.41 14.68
N SER A 151 2.13 -3.49 15.80
CA SER A 151 2.65 -3.11 17.13
C SER A 151 3.19 -4.28 17.93
N ASP A 152 2.53 -5.44 17.91
CA ASP A 152 2.94 -6.62 18.69
C ASP A 152 2.71 -7.91 17.87
N PRO A 153 3.80 -8.56 17.41
CA PRO A 153 5.18 -8.08 17.44
C PRO A 153 5.38 -6.84 16.56
N LEU A 154 6.33 -5.99 16.92
CA LEU A 154 6.65 -4.81 16.09
C LEU A 154 7.14 -5.26 14.72
N MET A 155 6.50 -4.75 13.65
CA MET A 155 6.82 -5.09 12.25
C MET A 155 6.96 -3.84 11.42
N THR A 156 7.76 -3.96 10.35
CA THR A 156 7.96 -2.93 9.34
C THR A 156 7.98 -3.56 7.94
N PHE A 157 8.49 -2.86 6.95
CA PHE A 157 8.63 -3.33 5.57
C PHE A 157 10.04 -3.03 5.04
N ASN A 158 10.46 -3.83 4.07
CA ASN A 158 11.74 -3.66 3.37
C ASN A 158 11.59 -2.98 2.00
N ALA A 159 12.69 -2.96 1.22
CA ALA A 159 12.74 -2.30 -0.08
C ALA A 159 11.81 -2.90 -1.15
N ASP A 160 11.37 -4.16 -1.04
CA ASP A 160 10.52 -4.82 -2.04
C ASP A 160 9.02 -4.55 -1.80
N THR A 161 8.66 -3.31 -1.40
CA THR A 161 7.28 -2.91 -1.12
C THR A 161 6.93 -1.56 -1.74
N PHE A 162 5.65 -1.38 -2.06
CA PHE A 162 5.12 -0.10 -2.55
C PHE A 162 5.36 1.04 -1.54
N ALA A 163 5.15 0.79 -0.25
CA ALA A 163 5.35 1.78 0.81
C ALA A 163 6.79 2.29 0.86
N HIS A 164 7.79 1.41 0.65
CA HIS A 164 9.19 1.82 0.54
C HIS A 164 9.40 2.77 -0.63
N ASP A 165 8.88 2.43 -1.82
CA ASP A 165 9.11 3.26 -3.02
C ASP A 165 8.40 4.62 -2.91
N VAL A 166 7.22 4.69 -2.27
CA VAL A 166 6.56 5.96 -1.94
C VAL A 166 7.44 6.82 -1.03
N LEU A 167 8.00 6.24 0.04
CA LEU A 167 8.93 6.98 0.92
C LEU A 167 10.13 7.50 0.14
N ARG A 168 10.76 6.67 -0.71
CA ARG A 168 11.90 7.03 -1.54
C ARG A 168 11.58 8.22 -2.45
N VAL A 169 10.48 8.17 -3.18
CA VAL A 169 10.02 9.26 -4.07
C VAL A 169 9.76 10.55 -3.28
N CYS A 170 9.28 10.42 -2.04
CA CYS A 170 9.03 11.56 -1.16
C CYS A 170 10.28 12.06 -0.40
N GLY A 171 11.47 11.51 -0.67
CA GLY A 171 12.75 11.93 -0.06
C GLY A 171 13.09 11.24 1.27
N GLY A 172 12.39 10.16 1.62
CA GLY A 172 12.66 9.36 2.82
C GLY A 172 13.54 8.14 2.53
N THR A 173 14.50 7.88 3.42
CA THR A 173 15.32 6.67 3.41
C THR A 173 14.78 5.68 4.45
N ASN A 174 14.17 4.57 4.01
CA ASN A 174 13.68 3.53 4.91
C ASN A 174 14.85 2.87 5.64
N VAL A 175 14.91 2.99 6.97
CA VAL A 175 16.02 2.44 7.79
C VAL A 175 16.07 0.92 7.82
N PHE A 176 15.00 0.23 7.37
CA PHE A 176 14.92 -1.22 7.27
C PHE A 176 14.79 -1.71 5.81
N ALA A 177 15.29 -0.93 4.84
CA ALA A 177 15.23 -1.28 3.41
C ALA A 177 15.82 -2.67 3.11
N ASP A 178 16.95 -3.01 3.74
CA ASP A 178 17.68 -4.27 3.53
C ASP A 178 17.31 -5.38 4.54
N ARG A 179 16.33 -5.12 5.44
CA ARG A 179 15.93 -6.08 6.47
C ARG A 179 14.90 -7.06 5.94
N GLU A 180 15.30 -8.27 5.68
CA GLU A 180 14.39 -9.35 5.31
C GLU A 180 13.77 -10.03 6.53
N ARG A 181 12.54 -10.50 6.38
CA ARG A 181 11.88 -11.36 7.35
C ARG A 181 12.51 -12.74 7.34
N LEU A 182 12.85 -13.23 8.52
CA LEU A 182 13.46 -14.55 8.71
C LEU A 182 12.39 -15.60 9.07
N TYR A 183 12.73 -16.86 8.82
CA TYR A 183 11.93 -18.02 9.21
C TYR A 183 12.77 -19.04 9.99
N PRO A 184 12.23 -19.75 11.02
CA PRO A 184 10.87 -19.55 11.55
C PRO A 184 10.71 -18.13 12.11
N LEU A 185 9.46 -17.68 12.32
CA LEU A 185 9.19 -16.28 12.74
C LEU A 185 9.91 -15.86 14.06
N ALA A 186 10.31 -16.80 14.89
CA ALA A 186 11.10 -16.54 16.09
C ALA A 186 12.53 -16.08 15.76
N ALA A 187 13.05 -16.43 14.57
CA ALA A 187 14.39 -16.01 14.12
C ALA A 187 14.47 -14.50 13.86
N ASP A 188 13.37 -13.86 13.41
CA ASP A 188 13.31 -12.41 13.26
C ASP A 188 13.64 -11.65 14.55
N LEU A 189 13.32 -12.26 15.69
CA LEU A 189 13.53 -11.66 17.02
C LEU A 189 14.77 -12.23 17.74
N GLY A 190 15.64 -12.96 17.03
CA GLY A 190 16.82 -13.60 17.61
C GLY A 190 16.52 -14.74 18.58
N GLN A 191 15.31 -15.30 18.56
CA GLN A 191 14.86 -16.37 19.48
C GLN A 191 15.06 -17.77 18.90
N ALA A 192 15.47 -17.88 17.63
CA ALA A 192 15.79 -19.13 16.95
C ALA A 192 16.82 -18.88 15.84
N GLU A 193 17.53 -19.93 15.44
CA GLU A 193 18.40 -19.87 14.28
C GLU A 193 17.57 -19.73 13.00
N PRO A 194 17.95 -18.85 12.05
CA PRO A 194 17.26 -18.69 10.78
C PRO A 194 17.45 -19.96 9.91
N LEU A 195 16.39 -20.31 9.19
CA LEU A 195 16.44 -21.32 8.15
C LEU A 195 17.29 -20.79 6.98
N SER A 196 17.99 -21.68 6.30
CA SER A 196 18.65 -21.33 5.02
C SER A 196 17.63 -20.95 3.97
N ALA A 197 18.04 -20.15 2.99
CA ALA A 197 17.16 -19.74 1.87
C ALA A 197 16.61 -20.93 1.07
N ASP A 198 17.33 -22.06 1.03
CA ASP A 198 16.96 -23.28 0.33
C ASP A 198 16.09 -24.23 1.18
N ASP A 199 15.83 -23.93 2.44
CA ASP A 199 14.99 -24.78 3.30
C ASP A 199 13.55 -24.78 2.78
N PRO A 200 12.92 -25.96 2.54
CA PRO A 200 11.54 -26.04 2.01
C PRO A 200 10.50 -25.31 2.86
N ARG A 201 10.80 -25.05 4.14
CA ARG A 201 9.94 -24.30 5.05
C ARG A 201 10.07 -22.78 4.89
N ALA A 202 11.12 -22.30 4.23
CA ALA A 202 11.39 -20.88 3.96
C ALA A 202 11.14 -20.51 2.49
N VAL A 203 11.36 -21.42 1.58
CA VAL A 203 11.20 -21.20 0.13
C VAL A 203 9.80 -20.67 -0.20
N GLY A 204 9.74 -19.56 -0.96
CA GLY A 204 8.51 -18.95 -1.45
C GLY A 204 7.70 -18.19 -0.38
N ARG A 205 8.21 -18.06 0.83
CA ARG A 205 7.57 -17.23 1.86
C ARG A 205 7.88 -15.75 1.66
N ASP A 206 6.95 -14.92 2.07
CA ASP A 206 7.07 -13.46 1.99
C ASP A 206 8.09 -12.93 3.01
N THR A 207 9.19 -12.35 2.52
CA THR A 207 10.28 -11.78 3.33
C THR A 207 10.19 -10.26 3.48
N ARG A 208 9.16 -9.62 2.91
CA ARG A 208 9.04 -8.16 2.80
C ARG A 208 8.66 -7.46 4.11
N TYR A 209 8.08 -8.18 5.06
CA TYR A 209 7.51 -7.61 6.29
C TYR A 209 8.20 -8.20 7.54
N PRO A 210 9.44 -7.79 7.84
CA PRO A 210 10.21 -8.29 8.99
C PRO A 210 9.61 -7.84 10.31
N ARG A 211 9.82 -8.65 11.34
CA ARG A 211 9.69 -8.26 12.73
C ARG A 211 10.98 -7.58 13.16
N VAL A 212 10.84 -6.52 13.95
CA VAL A 212 11.98 -5.77 14.48
C VAL A 212 11.80 -5.51 15.96
N THR A 213 12.91 -5.27 16.65
CA THR A 213 12.91 -4.89 18.06
C THR A 213 13.08 -3.38 18.22
N LEU A 214 12.69 -2.83 19.37
CA LEU A 214 12.95 -1.42 19.68
C LEU A 214 14.46 -1.11 19.72
N ALA A 215 15.30 -2.09 20.11
CA ALA A 215 16.74 -1.94 20.07
C ALA A 215 17.30 -1.81 18.64
N GLU A 216 16.73 -2.55 17.66
CA GLU A 216 17.07 -2.37 16.24
C GLU A 216 16.64 -1.00 15.73
N VAL A 217 15.45 -0.50 16.13
CA VAL A 217 15.00 0.86 15.80
C VAL A 217 15.94 1.92 16.37
N GLU A 218 16.36 1.75 17.63
CA GLU A 218 17.32 2.65 18.27
C GLU A 218 18.68 2.62 17.56
N ALA A 219 19.18 1.45 17.20
CA ALA A 219 20.44 1.31 16.45
C ALA A 219 20.37 1.93 15.04
N ALA A 220 19.21 1.90 14.38
CA ALA A 220 19.00 2.49 13.06
C ALA A 220 18.96 4.02 13.06
N GLN A 221 18.77 4.66 14.23
CA GLN A 221 18.78 6.13 14.42
C GLN A 221 17.88 6.88 13.39
N PRO A 222 16.56 6.62 13.33
CA PRO A 222 15.67 7.34 12.43
C PRO A 222 15.52 8.83 12.82
N ASP A 223 15.45 9.69 11.79
CA ASP A 223 15.18 11.13 11.94
C ASP A 223 13.69 11.41 12.10
N VAL A 224 12.86 10.54 11.53
CA VAL A 224 11.39 10.61 11.56
C VAL A 224 10.81 9.23 11.81
N ILE A 225 9.77 9.16 12.65
CA ILE A 225 8.89 7.98 12.76
C ILE A 225 7.50 8.38 12.30
N LEU A 226 6.97 7.65 11.32
CA LEU A 226 5.58 7.78 10.87
C LEU A 226 4.76 6.63 11.45
N LEU A 227 3.76 6.97 12.25
CA LEU A 227 2.82 6.02 12.87
C LEU A 227 1.52 6.01 12.06
N PRO A 228 1.34 5.04 11.14
CA PRO A 228 0.20 5.03 10.23
C PRO A 228 -1.10 4.55 10.92
N SER A 229 -2.24 5.03 10.41
CA SER A 229 -3.56 4.59 10.87
C SER A 229 -3.96 3.20 10.38
N GLU A 230 -3.20 2.61 9.43
CA GLU A 230 -3.36 1.27 8.87
C GLU A 230 -2.01 0.69 8.40
N PRO A 231 -1.84 -0.64 8.27
CA PRO A 231 -2.81 -1.70 8.60
C PRO A 231 -3.06 -1.87 10.09
N PHE A 232 -2.14 -1.48 10.98
CA PHE A 232 -2.38 -1.36 12.41
C PHE A 232 -2.74 0.10 12.73
N ALA A 233 -3.83 0.31 13.50
CA ALA A 233 -4.31 1.64 13.84
C ALA A 233 -3.45 2.29 14.94
N PHE A 234 -2.28 2.80 14.57
CA PHE A 234 -1.47 3.59 15.50
C PHE A 234 -2.21 4.89 15.88
N ASN A 235 -2.02 5.30 17.12
CA ASN A 235 -2.63 6.51 17.68
C ASN A 235 -1.69 7.16 18.71
N ALA A 236 -2.11 8.24 19.34
CA ALA A 236 -1.30 9.01 20.29
C ALA A 236 -0.75 8.20 21.47
N SER A 237 -1.41 7.10 21.88
CA SER A 237 -0.94 6.26 22.98
C SER A 237 0.32 5.46 22.64
N HIS A 238 0.66 5.33 21.36
CA HIS A 238 1.87 4.63 20.90
C HIS A 238 3.10 5.55 20.82
N ILE A 239 2.91 6.87 20.76
CA ILE A 239 4.02 7.85 20.69
C ILE A 239 5.03 7.68 21.83
N PRO A 240 4.61 7.53 23.11
CA PRO A 240 5.56 7.39 24.22
C PRO A 240 6.52 6.21 24.11
N VAL A 241 6.13 5.12 23.43
CA VAL A 241 6.99 3.94 23.22
C VAL A 241 8.24 4.31 22.44
N PHE A 242 8.08 5.07 21.37
CA PHE A 242 9.18 5.50 20.51
C PHE A 242 9.89 6.76 21.05
N ALA A 243 9.18 7.63 21.77
CA ALA A 243 9.74 8.81 22.39
C ALA A 243 10.71 8.49 23.54
N ALA A 244 10.65 7.28 24.10
CA ALA A 244 11.57 6.80 25.13
C ALA A 244 12.93 6.33 24.58
N LEU A 245 13.07 6.18 23.26
CA LEU A 245 14.31 5.74 22.60
C LEU A 245 15.29 6.91 22.45
N ASP A 246 16.60 6.60 22.50
CA ASP A 246 17.64 7.60 22.22
C ASP A 246 17.91 7.74 20.72
N ILE A 247 16.97 8.33 19.99
CA ILE A 247 16.97 8.52 18.53
C ILE A 247 16.74 9.98 18.15
N PRO A 248 17.20 10.42 16.95
CA PRO A 248 16.94 11.77 16.45
C PRO A 248 15.44 12.13 16.41
N ALA A 249 14.59 11.18 15.97
CA ALA A 249 13.14 11.38 15.91
C ALA A 249 12.52 11.75 17.27
N ALA A 250 12.99 11.12 18.37
CA ALA A 250 12.51 11.42 19.71
C ALA A 250 13.03 12.78 20.21
N ARG A 251 14.33 13.03 20.04
CA ARG A 251 14.98 14.29 20.46
C ARG A 251 14.38 15.52 19.76
N ASN A 252 14.01 15.36 18.48
CA ASN A 252 13.48 16.44 17.64
C ASN A 252 11.93 16.47 17.57
N GLN A 253 11.23 15.63 18.34
CA GLN A 253 9.76 15.51 18.36
C GLN A 253 9.17 15.17 16.97
N ASN A 254 9.88 14.38 16.17
CA ASN A 254 9.49 13.95 14.84
C ASN A 254 8.85 12.55 14.81
N ILE A 255 8.01 12.24 15.81
CA ILE A 255 7.16 11.04 15.84
C ILE A 255 5.75 11.49 15.50
N ARG A 256 5.23 11.10 14.33
CA ARG A 256 4.03 11.68 13.73
C ARG A 256 2.99 10.64 13.41
N LEU A 257 1.74 10.92 13.76
CA LEU A 257 0.59 10.17 13.26
C LEU A 257 0.36 10.55 11.79
N VAL A 258 0.10 9.56 10.96
CA VAL A 258 -0.13 9.75 9.52
C VAL A 258 -1.32 8.89 9.05
N ASP A 259 -2.05 9.38 8.07
CA ASP A 259 -3.01 8.55 7.33
C ASP A 259 -2.24 7.44 6.59
N GLY A 260 -2.42 6.19 7.03
CA GLY A 260 -1.70 5.04 6.50
C GLY A 260 -1.96 4.81 5.01
N SER A 261 -3.13 5.21 4.52
CA SER A 261 -3.49 5.10 3.11
C SER A 261 -2.54 5.89 2.18
N LEU A 262 -1.85 6.91 2.70
CA LEU A 262 -0.82 7.64 1.94
C LEU A 262 0.42 6.80 1.63
N LEU A 263 0.65 5.73 2.41
CA LEU A 263 1.79 4.82 2.25
C LEU A 263 1.41 3.50 1.57
N THR A 264 0.15 3.06 1.75
CA THR A 264 -0.29 1.72 1.37
C THR A 264 -1.21 1.69 0.15
N TRP A 265 -1.94 2.78 -0.14
CA TRP A 265 -2.89 2.83 -1.25
C TRP A 265 -2.22 3.33 -2.53
N HIS A 266 -2.06 2.44 -3.47
CA HIS A 266 -1.65 2.80 -4.84
C HIS A 266 -2.82 3.43 -5.62
N GLY A 267 -2.55 3.92 -6.84
CA GLY A 267 -3.58 4.55 -7.67
C GLY A 267 -3.67 6.07 -7.49
N THR A 268 -4.87 6.64 -7.57
CA THR A 268 -5.07 8.09 -7.51
C THR A 268 -4.71 8.71 -6.16
N ARG A 269 -4.67 7.92 -5.08
CA ARG A 269 -4.21 8.34 -3.75
C ARG A 269 -2.76 8.86 -3.77
N LEU A 270 -1.96 8.43 -4.75
CA LEU A 270 -0.60 8.94 -4.96
C LEU A 270 -0.54 10.46 -5.05
N ALA A 271 -1.53 11.11 -5.66
CA ALA A 271 -1.55 12.58 -5.73
C ALA A 271 -1.53 13.21 -4.32
N ARG A 272 -2.25 12.64 -3.36
CA ARG A 272 -2.23 13.11 -1.96
C ARG A 272 -0.94 12.75 -1.27
N ALA A 273 -0.44 11.52 -1.45
CA ALA A 273 0.80 11.06 -0.85
C ALA A 273 1.98 11.95 -1.25
N LEU A 274 2.17 12.20 -2.55
CA LEU A 274 3.25 13.02 -3.10
C LEU A 274 3.17 14.51 -2.68
N ASN A 275 1.98 15.04 -2.38
CA ASN A 275 1.83 16.40 -1.85
C ASN A 275 2.01 16.49 -0.33
N THR A 276 1.77 15.41 0.42
CA THR A 276 1.71 15.45 1.88
C THR A 276 2.99 14.93 2.53
N LEU A 277 3.47 13.76 2.08
CA LEU A 277 4.59 13.07 2.74
C LEU A 277 5.90 13.87 2.71
N PRO A 278 6.31 14.57 1.63
CA PRO A 278 7.55 15.35 1.65
C PRO A 278 7.62 16.35 2.80
N ASN A 279 6.49 17.01 3.13
CA ASN A 279 6.42 17.96 4.24
C ASN A 279 6.46 17.29 5.63
N LEU A 280 6.11 16.01 5.71
CA LEU A 280 6.19 15.23 6.95
C LEU A 280 7.59 14.66 7.17
N LEU A 281 8.33 14.35 6.11
CA LEU A 281 9.67 13.79 6.18
C LEU A 281 10.74 14.86 6.43
N CYS A 282 10.74 15.88 5.61
CA CYS A 282 11.69 17.00 5.71
C CYS A 282 10.90 18.30 5.92
N PRO A 283 10.44 18.60 7.16
CA PRO A 283 9.86 19.90 7.40
C PRO A 283 10.92 20.95 7.02
N SER A 284 10.58 21.83 6.08
CA SER A 284 11.40 23.00 5.78
C SER A 284 11.79 23.61 7.12
N LYS A 285 13.11 23.79 7.38
CA LYS A 285 13.52 24.58 8.53
C LYS A 285 12.84 25.92 8.35
N SER A 286 11.69 26.10 9.02
CA SER A 286 11.10 27.43 9.15
C SER A 286 12.21 28.29 9.73
N GLU A 287 12.61 29.29 8.98
CA GLU A 287 13.50 30.35 9.45
C GLU A 287 12.92 30.83 10.81
N VAL A 288 13.72 30.58 11.87
CA VAL A 288 13.47 31.10 13.21
C VAL A 288 13.95 32.55 13.21
#